data_18706639e1e82d87a6ed4cb7aaf64de4
#
_entry.id   18706639e1e82d87a6ed4cb7aaf64de4
#
_cell.length_a   1.000
_cell.length_b   1.000
_cell.length_c   1.000
_cell.angle_alpha   90.00
_cell.angle_beta   90.00
_cell.angle_gamma   90.00
#
_symmetry.space_group_name_H-M   'P 1'
#
loop_
_entity.id
_entity.type
_entity.pdbx_description
1 polymer ?
#
loop_
_entity_poly.entity_id
_entity_poly.type
_entity_poly.pdbx_seq_one_letter_code
_entity_poly.pdbx_strand_id
1 'polypeptide(L)'
;MLTRRKSALYSGSLSILRALAFLLIISTSASADCLPFPEAKKHLGTSRCVTGKVVKITHSEQGTTFLNFCEDYRLCPFQVVVFRGDLPHVGDVRHLVGKNIEIHGKIEDYDGHTEIVLKRLRQLQGDAGKIPPLPKGFDVEKKGRYNAGRLSHPKSTHPKTPKRQSQPIQMEDPEIEE
;
A
#
# COMPACT_ATOMS: atom_id res chain seq x y z
N MET A 1 19.00 84.21 24.74
CA MET A 1 18.48 83.60 23.47
C MET A 1 18.71 82.10 23.51
N LEU A 2 17.69 81.34 23.82
CA LEU A 2 17.77 79.90 23.93
C LEU A 2 17.15 79.28 22.68
N THR A 3 17.92 78.54 21.93
CA THR A 3 17.46 77.74 20.78
C THR A 3 17.03 76.36 21.26
N ARG A 4 15.75 76.12 21.13
CA ARG A 4 15.07 74.87 21.38
C ARG A 4 15.37 73.88 20.20
N ARG A 5 16.11 72.79 20.44
CA ARG A 5 16.29 71.73 19.48
C ARG A 5 15.19 70.69 19.66
N LYS A 6 14.53 70.38 18.55
CA LYS A 6 13.44 69.47 18.44
C LYS A 6 13.97 68.02 18.46
N SER A 7 13.50 67.24 19.39
CA SER A 7 13.64 65.79 19.40
C SER A 7 12.37 65.16 18.84
N ALA A 8 12.38 64.88 17.54
CA ALA A 8 11.33 64.14 16.89
C ALA A 8 11.95 63.28 15.77
N LEU A 9 12.35 62.05 16.07
CA LEU A 9 12.66 61.01 15.06
C LEU A 9 12.99 59.67 15.72
N TYR A 10 12.05 59.08 16.51
CA TYR A 10 12.24 57.67 16.93
C TYR A 10 10.95 56.92 17.17
N SER A 11 9.81 57.42 16.71
CA SER A 11 8.52 56.76 16.96
C SER A 11 8.09 55.78 15.84
N GLY A 12 8.72 55.84 14.65
CA GLY A 12 8.31 55.04 13.51
C GLY A 12 8.92 53.63 13.46
N SER A 13 10.11 53.43 14.03
CA SER A 13 10.86 52.17 13.89
C SER A 13 10.33 51.04 14.78
N LEU A 14 9.73 51.36 15.92
CA LEU A 14 9.23 50.35 16.86
C LEU A 14 7.92 49.70 16.40
N SER A 15 7.12 50.43 15.62
CA SER A 15 5.84 49.93 15.09
C SER A 15 6.06 48.95 13.94
N ILE A 16 7.07 49.17 13.10
CA ILE A 16 7.41 48.29 11.99
C ILE A 16 8.00 46.95 12.48
N LEU A 17 8.85 47.00 13.53
CA LEU A 17 9.38 45.78 14.13
C LEU A 17 8.30 44.91 14.80
N ARG A 18 7.27 45.52 15.39
CA ARG A 18 6.13 44.80 15.96
C ARG A 18 5.24 44.15 14.89
N ALA A 19 5.06 44.79 13.76
CA ALA A 19 4.30 44.23 12.63
C ALA A 19 5.02 43.03 11.97
N LEU A 20 6.36 43.09 11.84
CA LEU A 20 7.15 41.98 11.30
C LEU A 20 7.18 40.75 12.24
N ALA A 21 7.21 40.98 13.55
CA ALA A 21 7.18 39.89 14.55
C ALA A 21 5.84 39.12 14.57
N PHE A 22 4.74 39.78 14.19
CA PHE A 22 3.42 39.14 14.16
C PHE A 22 3.20 38.29 12.92
N LEU A 23 3.95 38.53 11.84
CA LEU A 23 3.82 37.77 10.58
C LEU A 23 4.54 36.40 10.61
N LEU A 24 5.41 36.17 11.60
CA LEU A 24 6.23 34.95 11.72
C LEU A 24 5.56 33.81 12.50
N ILE A 25 4.36 33.97 13.03
CA ILE A 25 3.74 33.00 13.96
C ILE A 25 2.68 32.11 13.28
N ILE A 26 2.39 32.29 11.99
CA ILE A 26 1.38 31.46 11.29
C ILE A 26 2.04 30.38 10.41
N SER A 27 3.06 29.73 10.95
CA SER A 27 3.47 28.41 10.42
C SER A 27 2.74 27.34 11.22
N THR A 28 1.42 27.27 11.08
CA THR A 28 0.67 26.07 11.47
C THR A 28 1.08 24.95 10.53
N SER A 29 1.99 24.12 11.00
CA SER A 29 2.21 22.80 10.38
C SER A 29 0.88 22.07 10.44
N ALA A 30 0.13 22.09 9.34
CA ALA A 30 -1.00 21.21 9.17
C ALA A 30 -0.43 19.78 9.16
N SER A 31 -0.41 19.13 10.31
CA SER A 31 -0.31 17.67 10.37
C SER A 31 -1.51 17.17 9.58
N ALA A 32 -1.26 16.67 8.40
CA ALA A 32 -2.32 16.03 7.63
C ALA A 32 -2.74 14.79 8.42
N ASP A 33 -3.87 14.89 9.14
CA ASP A 33 -4.43 13.77 9.88
C ASP A 33 -4.65 12.61 8.91
N CYS A 34 -4.16 11.43 9.29
CA CYS A 34 -4.36 10.23 8.49
C CYS A 34 -5.83 9.83 8.52
N LEU A 35 -6.36 9.44 7.37
CA LEU A 35 -7.73 8.97 7.24
C LEU A 35 -7.90 7.64 7.97
N PRO A 36 -8.95 7.44 8.77
CA PRO A 36 -9.32 6.13 9.25
C PRO A 36 -9.56 5.18 8.07
N PHE A 37 -9.08 3.93 8.13
CA PHE A 37 -9.19 2.98 7.02
C PHE A 37 -10.62 2.78 6.46
N PRO A 38 -11.72 2.87 7.25
CA PRO A 38 -13.07 2.73 6.69
C PRO A 38 -13.46 3.86 5.73
N GLU A 39 -12.79 5.01 5.83
CA GLU A 39 -13.06 6.17 4.97
C GLU A 39 -12.25 6.15 3.67
N ALA A 40 -11.26 5.27 3.56
CA ALA A 40 -10.35 5.22 2.42
C ALA A 40 -11.09 5.14 1.07
N LYS A 41 -12.19 4.39 1.01
CA LYS A 41 -13.02 4.23 -0.21
C LYS A 41 -13.54 5.56 -0.77
N LYS A 42 -13.75 6.58 0.07
CA LYS A 42 -14.21 7.90 -0.38
C LYS A 42 -13.11 8.70 -1.10
N HIS A 43 -11.88 8.23 -1.07
CA HIS A 43 -10.69 8.93 -1.57
C HIS A 43 -9.93 8.16 -2.66
N LEU A 44 -10.65 7.32 -3.42
CA LEU A 44 -10.08 6.57 -4.53
C LEU A 44 -9.34 7.45 -5.53
N GLY A 45 -8.23 6.98 -6.05
CA GLY A 45 -7.38 7.68 -7.02
C GLY A 45 -6.46 8.74 -6.41
N THR A 46 -6.61 9.10 -5.12
CA THR A 46 -5.78 10.11 -4.46
C THR A 46 -4.68 9.48 -3.61
N SER A 47 -3.57 10.21 -3.44
CA SER A 47 -2.51 9.82 -2.49
C SER A 47 -2.79 10.41 -1.12
N ARG A 48 -2.96 9.56 -0.11
CA ARG A 48 -3.32 9.94 1.26
C ARG A 48 -2.55 9.12 2.28
N CYS A 49 -2.56 9.59 3.51
CA CYS A 49 -2.24 8.80 4.68
C CYS A 49 -3.51 8.07 5.14
N VAL A 50 -3.41 6.76 5.36
CA VAL A 50 -4.48 5.93 5.95
C VAL A 50 -3.96 5.30 7.23
N THR A 51 -4.78 5.30 8.28
CA THR A 51 -4.43 4.72 9.57
C THR A 51 -5.42 3.64 10.00
N GLY A 52 -4.90 2.64 10.72
CA GLY A 52 -5.71 1.59 11.30
C GLY A 52 -4.88 0.50 11.98
N LYS A 53 -5.57 -0.36 12.72
CA LYS A 53 -4.94 -1.51 13.39
C LYS A 53 -4.87 -2.70 12.44
N VAL A 54 -3.67 -3.24 12.24
CA VAL A 54 -3.49 -4.50 11.51
C VAL A 54 -3.96 -5.66 12.40
N VAL A 55 -5.01 -6.33 11.98
CA VAL A 55 -5.59 -7.45 12.72
C VAL A 55 -4.93 -8.76 12.31
N LYS A 56 -4.69 -8.94 11.00
CA LYS A 56 -4.22 -10.21 10.45
C LYS A 56 -3.36 -9.98 9.21
N ILE A 57 -2.43 -10.89 8.99
CA ILE A 57 -1.64 -10.96 7.75
C ILE A 57 -1.94 -12.28 7.06
N THR A 58 -2.28 -12.21 5.77
CA THR A 58 -2.53 -13.37 4.93
C THR A 58 -1.63 -13.34 3.69
N HIS A 59 -1.50 -14.49 3.03
CA HIS A 59 -0.70 -14.63 1.83
C HIS A 59 -1.51 -15.36 0.76
N SER A 60 -1.40 -14.89 -0.48
CA SER A 60 -1.92 -15.64 -1.63
C SER A 60 -0.97 -16.78 -2.02
N GLU A 61 -1.46 -17.69 -2.87
CA GLU A 61 -0.65 -18.76 -3.45
C GLU A 61 0.52 -18.22 -4.30
N GLN A 62 0.35 -17.03 -4.89
CA GLN A 62 1.38 -16.35 -5.68
C GLN A 62 2.39 -15.55 -4.84
N GLY A 63 2.25 -15.58 -3.51
CA GLY A 63 3.17 -14.92 -2.58
C GLY A 63 2.87 -13.44 -2.32
N THR A 64 1.71 -12.92 -2.75
CA THR A 64 1.25 -11.59 -2.35
C THR A 64 0.85 -11.61 -0.88
N THR A 65 1.29 -10.61 -0.13
CA THR A 65 0.99 -10.46 1.29
C THR A 65 -0.05 -9.37 1.49
N PHE A 66 -1.07 -9.66 2.30
CA PHE A 66 -2.15 -8.74 2.63
C PHE A 66 -2.12 -8.42 4.12
N LEU A 67 -2.11 -7.14 4.45
CA LEU A 67 -2.33 -6.65 5.80
C LEU A 67 -3.82 -6.31 5.92
N ASN A 68 -4.53 -7.06 6.73
CA ASN A 68 -5.97 -6.92 6.91
C ASN A 68 -6.28 -6.14 8.18
N PHE A 69 -7.23 -5.23 8.09
CA PHE A 69 -7.67 -4.36 9.18
C PHE A 69 -8.96 -4.87 9.87
N CYS A 70 -9.51 -5.97 9.38
CA CYS A 70 -10.69 -6.62 9.90
C CYS A 70 -10.44 -8.13 10.04
N GLU A 71 -11.22 -8.81 10.88
CA GLU A 71 -11.15 -10.27 11.03
C GLU A 71 -11.57 -10.99 9.75
N ASP A 72 -12.68 -10.56 9.14
CA ASP A 72 -13.11 -11.05 7.83
C ASP A 72 -12.67 -10.07 6.74
N TYR A 73 -11.70 -10.49 5.94
CA TYR A 73 -11.16 -9.68 4.84
C TYR A 73 -12.21 -9.38 3.75
N ARG A 74 -13.21 -10.25 3.59
CA ARG A 74 -14.27 -10.09 2.56
C ARG A 74 -15.18 -8.89 2.84
N LEU A 75 -15.36 -8.59 4.12
CA LEU A 75 -16.18 -7.49 4.60
C LEU A 75 -15.34 -6.24 4.91
N CYS A 76 -14.02 -6.35 4.80
CA CYS A 76 -13.14 -5.25 5.13
C CYS A 76 -13.13 -4.21 4.02
N PRO A 77 -13.44 -2.93 4.31
CA PRO A 77 -13.49 -1.89 3.30
C PRO A 77 -12.12 -1.46 2.78
N PHE A 78 -11.02 -1.95 3.40
CA PHE A 78 -9.66 -1.54 3.04
C PHE A 78 -8.63 -2.62 3.41
N GLN A 79 -7.60 -2.75 2.59
CA GLN A 79 -6.45 -3.61 2.84
C GLN A 79 -5.15 -2.94 2.38
N VAL A 80 -4.01 -3.43 2.86
CA VAL A 80 -2.69 -3.06 2.33
C VAL A 80 -2.09 -4.28 1.66
N VAL A 81 -1.61 -4.09 0.43
CA VAL A 81 -1.05 -5.14 -0.41
C VAL A 81 0.46 -4.98 -0.53
N VAL A 82 1.20 -6.05 -0.33
CA VAL A 82 2.66 -6.11 -0.55
C VAL A 82 2.94 -7.23 -1.53
N PHE A 83 3.41 -6.89 -2.70
CA PHE A 83 3.80 -7.90 -3.67
C PHE A 83 5.10 -8.60 -3.23
N ARG A 84 5.26 -9.85 -3.62
CA ARG A 84 6.43 -10.67 -3.28
C ARG A 84 7.76 -9.95 -3.56
N GLY A 85 7.86 -9.27 -4.71
CA GLY A 85 9.06 -8.53 -5.10
C GLY A 85 9.36 -7.30 -4.23
N ASP A 86 8.34 -6.74 -3.57
CA ASP A 86 8.47 -5.55 -2.73
C ASP A 86 8.81 -5.88 -1.27
N LEU A 87 8.53 -7.10 -0.81
CA LEU A 87 8.80 -7.54 0.57
C LEU A 87 10.22 -7.27 1.06
N PRO A 88 11.29 -7.52 0.26
CA PRO A 88 12.66 -7.19 0.68
C PRO A 88 12.89 -5.69 0.93
N HIS A 89 12.13 -4.82 0.26
CA HIS A 89 12.22 -3.36 0.40
C HIS A 89 11.34 -2.81 1.52
N VAL A 90 10.39 -3.61 1.99
CA VAL A 90 9.48 -3.27 3.08
C VAL A 90 10.00 -3.81 4.41
N GLY A 91 10.40 -5.08 4.46
CA GLY A 91 10.82 -5.75 5.69
C GLY A 91 9.80 -6.78 6.20
N ASP A 92 9.98 -7.22 7.44
CA ASP A 92 9.15 -8.25 8.05
C ASP A 92 7.83 -7.69 8.58
N VAL A 93 6.85 -7.61 7.70
CA VAL A 93 5.52 -7.07 8.01
C VAL A 93 4.76 -7.85 9.10
N ARG A 94 5.20 -9.09 9.45
CA ARG A 94 4.58 -9.88 10.52
C ARG A 94 4.62 -9.18 11.88
N HIS A 95 5.59 -8.29 12.06
CA HIS A 95 5.69 -7.45 13.26
C HIS A 95 4.63 -6.35 13.36
N LEU A 96 3.82 -6.16 12.32
CA LEU A 96 2.74 -5.17 12.30
C LEU A 96 1.43 -5.70 12.88
N VAL A 97 1.26 -7.01 13.04
CA VAL A 97 0.05 -7.59 13.62
C VAL A 97 -0.20 -7.02 15.02
N GLY A 98 -1.42 -6.55 15.25
CA GLY A 98 -1.85 -5.92 16.50
C GLY A 98 -1.45 -4.46 16.67
N LYS A 99 -0.67 -3.88 15.74
CA LYS A 99 -0.24 -2.48 15.80
C LYS A 99 -1.15 -1.57 14.99
N ASN A 100 -1.31 -0.35 15.44
CA ASN A 100 -1.82 0.72 14.61
C ASN A 100 -0.70 1.18 13.68
N ILE A 101 -1.01 1.28 12.41
CA ILE A 101 -0.08 1.76 11.39
C ILE A 101 -0.62 3.00 10.69
N GLU A 102 0.30 3.78 10.17
CA GLU A 102 0.03 4.88 9.26
C GLU A 102 0.75 4.58 7.95
N ILE A 103 -0.01 4.52 6.86
CA ILE A 103 0.52 4.21 5.54
C ILE A 103 0.20 5.32 4.55
N HIS A 104 1.22 5.77 3.84
CA HIS A 104 1.12 6.74 2.76
C HIS A 104 1.14 6.06 1.41
N GLY A 105 0.16 6.35 0.58
CA GLY A 105 0.10 5.79 -0.77
C GLY A 105 -1.10 6.25 -1.55
N LYS A 106 -1.13 5.87 -2.82
CA LYS A 106 -2.31 6.05 -3.66
C LYS A 106 -3.35 5.02 -3.26
N ILE A 107 -4.56 5.49 -3.00
CA ILE A 107 -5.70 4.64 -2.71
C ILE A 107 -6.28 4.18 -4.05
N GLU A 108 -6.30 2.88 -4.26
CA GLU A 108 -6.75 2.26 -5.52
C GLU A 108 -7.90 1.29 -5.23
N ASP A 109 -8.71 1.02 -6.25
CA ASP A 109 -9.69 -0.05 -6.22
C ASP A 109 -9.17 -1.21 -7.07
N TYR A 110 -9.14 -2.38 -6.49
CA TYR A 110 -8.79 -3.60 -7.18
C TYR A 110 -9.83 -4.69 -6.88
N ASP A 111 -10.56 -5.11 -7.89
CA ASP A 111 -11.60 -6.13 -7.78
C ASP A 111 -12.64 -5.86 -6.67
N GLY A 112 -13.03 -4.57 -6.53
CA GLY A 112 -13.99 -4.11 -5.52
C GLY A 112 -13.40 -3.91 -4.11
N HIS A 113 -12.10 -4.16 -3.93
CA HIS A 113 -11.38 -3.90 -2.68
C HIS A 113 -10.57 -2.61 -2.76
N THR A 114 -10.79 -1.72 -1.80
CA THR A 114 -9.97 -0.51 -1.68
C THR A 114 -8.63 -0.86 -1.06
N GLU A 115 -7.53 -0.46 -1.69
CA GLU A 115 -6.20 -0.83 -1.23
C GLU A 115 -5.15 0.26 -1.40
N ILE A 116 -4.05 0.12 -0.66
CA ILE A 116 -2.77 0.79 -0.91
C ILE A 116 -1.71 -0.28 -1.13
N VAL A 117 -0.94 -0.16 -2.23
CA VAL A 117 0.22 -1.01 -2.46
C VAL A 117 1.42 -0.48 -1.69
N LEU A 118 1.91 -1.28 -0.75
CA LEU A 118 3.11 -1.00 0.05
C LEU A 118 4.35 -1.57 -0.67
N LYS A 119 5.13 -0.69 -1.28
CA LYS A 119 6.31 -1.03 -2.07
C LYS A 119 7.63 -0.81 -1.30
N ARG A 120 7.62 0.09 -0.33
CA ARG A 120 8.83 0.49 0.41
C ARG A 120 8.50 0.86 1.84
N LEU A 121 9.41 0.55 2.76
CA LEU A 121 9.27 0.84 4.18
C LEU A 121 8.93 2.30 4.50
N ARG A 122 9.47 3.26 3.74
CA ARG A 122 9.21 4.69 3.93
C ARG A 122 7.75 5.13 3.76
N GLN A 123 6.88 4.27 3.22
CA GLN A 123 5.44 4.54 3.15
C GLN A 123 4.77 4.33 4.52
N LEU A 124 5.40 3.58 5.42
CA LEU A 124 4.96 3.40 6.79
C LEU A 124 5.59 4.49 7.67
N GLN A 125 4.80 5.03 8.61
CA GLN A 125 5.26 6.04 9.55
C GLN A 125 5.22 5.55 11.00
N GLY A 126 5.82 6.33 11.89
CA GLY A 126 5.89 6.02 13.31
C GLY A 126 6.65 4.72 13.58
N ASP A 127 6.16 3.95 14.52
CA ASP A 127 6.77 2.68 14.91
C ASP A 127 6.64 1.58 13.85
N ALA A 128 5.67 1.70 12.95
CA ALA A 128 5.51 0.81 11.81
C ALA A 128 6.67 0.93 10.81
N GLY A 129 7.29 2.10 10.70
CA GLY A 129 8.48 2.32 9.87
C GLY A 129 9.77 1.70 10.42
N LYS A 130 9.73 1.09 11.62
CA LYS A 130 10.89 0.48 12.30
C LYS A 130 10.86 -1.06 12.30
N ILE A 131 10.08 -1.68 11.41
CA ILE A 131 10.06 -3.14 11.32
C ILE A 131 11.43 -3.69 10.88
N PRO A 132 11.82 -4.89 11.36
CA PRO A 132 13.09 -5.48 10.99
C PRO A 132 13.11 -5.90 9.52
N PRO A 133 14.29 -6.05 8.92
CA PRO A 133 14.42 -6.64 7.60
C PRO A 133 13.92 -8.08 7.58
N LEU A 134 13.58 -8.58 6.40
CA LEU A 134 13.21 -9.98 6.25
C LEU A 134 14.37 -10.90 6.67
N PRO A 135 14.08 -12.01 7.36
CA PRO A 135 15.08 -13.03 7.64
C PRO A 135 15.69 -13.58 6.35
N LYS A 136 16.98 -13.91 6.40
CA LYS A 136 17.66 -14.55 5.26
C LYS A 136 16.93 -15.84 4.89
N GLY A 137 16.68 -16.05 3.60
CA GLY A 137 15.98 -17.22 3.09
C GLY A 137 14.47 -17.25 3.37
N PHE A 138 13.89 -16.11 3.78
CA PHE A 138 12.44 -16.00 3.90
C PHE A 138 11.78 -16.21 2.53
N ASP A 139 10.94 -17.23 2.45
CA ASP A 139 10.17 -17.54 1.25
C ASP A 139 8.70 -17.69 1.62
N VAL A 140 7.87 -16.81 1.08
CA VAL A 140 6.43 -16.78 1.35
C VAL A 140 5.76 -18.08 0.90
N GLU A 141 6.18 -18.64 -0.23
CA GLU A 141 5.62 -19.88 -0.77
C GLU A 141 5.93 -21.10 0.09
N LYS A 142 7.16 -21.18 0.62
CA LYS A 142 7.56 -22.31 1.46
C LYS A 142 6.76 -22.40 2.74
N LYS A 143 6.36 -21.28 3.32
CA LYS A 143 5.60 -21.26 4.56
C LYS A 143 4.17 -21.78 4.39
N GLY A 144 3.54 -21.52 3.24
CA GLY A 144 2.23 -22.09 2.91
C GLY A 144 2.26 -23.62 2.70
N ARG A 145 3.36 -24.17 2.23
CA ARG A 145 3.55 -25.62 2.03
C ARG A 145 3.88 -26.39 3.31
N TYR A 146 4.46 -25.75 4.33
CA TYR A 146 4.82 -26.42 5.59
C TYR A 146 3.65 -26.53 6.58
N ASN A 147 2.58 -25.74 6.42
CA ASN A 147 1.40 -25.82 7.28
C ASN A 147 0.32 -26.81 6.80
N ALA A 148 0.34 -27.20 5.53
CA ALA A 148 -0.39 -28.35 5.06
C ALA A 148 0.53 -29.55 5.25
N GLY A 149 0.35 -30.30 6.35
CA GLY A 149 1.11 -31.51 6.59
C GLY A 149 1.28 -32.29 5.30
N ARG A 150 2.43 -32.93 5.14
CA ARG A 150 2.95 -33.70 4.00
C ARG A 150 1.90 -34.58 3.30
N LEU A 151 0.92 -33.96 2.68
CA LEU A 151 0.07 -34.59 1.67
C LEU A 151 0.76 -34.35 0.34
N SER A 152 1.73 -35.21 0.04
CA SER A 152 2.18 -35.38 -1.34
C SER A 152 0.97 -35.80 -2.14
N HIS A 153 0.35 -34.85 -2.83
CA HIS A 153 -0.59 -35.22 -3.87
C HIS A 153 0.19 -36.10 -4.87
N PRO A 154 -0.28 -37.33 -5.16
CA PRO A 154 0.33 -38.10 -6.21
C PRO A 154 0.33 -37.23 -7.48
N LYS A 155 1.50 -37.14 -8.13
CA LYS A 155 1.61 -36.49 -9.44
C LYS A 155 0.46 -37.03 -10.29
N SER A 156 -0.48 -36.16 -10.65
CA SER A 156 -1.50 -36.47 -11.63
C SER A 156 -0.77 -36.86 -12.92
N THR A 157 -0.64 -38.17 -13.14
CA THR A 157 -0.24 -38.71 -14.40
C THR A 157 -1.45 -38.56 -15.31
N HIS A 158 -1.67 -37.34 -15.84
CA HIS A 158 -2.52 -37.23 -17.01
C HIS A 158 -1.86 -38.03 -18.14
N PRO A 159 -2.53 -39.04 -18.69
CA PRO A 159 -2.06 -39.68 -19.89
C PRO A 159 -1.90 -38.59 -20.94
N LYS A 160 -0.71 -38.49 -21.52
CA LYS A 160 -0.49 -37.59 -22.65
C LYS A 160 -1.46 -37.99 -23.74
N THR A 161 -2.48 -37.16 -23.97
CA THR A 161 -3.40 -37.33 -25.11
C THR A 161 -2.56 -37.41 -26.36
N PRO A 162 -2.70 -38.50 -27.18
CA PRO A 162 -1.96 -38.60 -28.43
C PRO A 162 -2.28 -37.38 -29.28
N LYS A 163 -1.25 -36.76 -29.83
CA LYS A 163 -1.40 -35.70 -30.83
C LYS A 163 -2.26 -36.22 -31.94
N ARG A 164 -3.47 -35.67 -32.07
CA ARG A 164 -4.35 -35.92 -33.22
C ARG A 164 -3.58 -35.46 -34.48
N GLN A 165 -3.10 -36.42 -35.26
CA GLN A 165 -2.60 -36.16 -36.61
C GLN A 165 -3.74 -35.56 -37.41
N SER A 166 -3.54 -34.34 -37.88
CA SER A 166 -4.41 -33.67 -38.83
C SER A 166 -4.30 -34.43 -40.14
N GLN A 167 -5.30 -35.25 -40.45
CA GLN A 167 -5.49 -35.79 -41.80
C GLN A 167 -5.93 -34.64 -42.70
N PRO A 168 -5.39 -34.55 -43.94
CA PRO A 168 -5.85 -33.57 -44.91
C PRO A 168 -7.32 -33.85 -45.26
N ILE A 169 -8.14 -32.83 -45.21
CA ILE A 169 -9.52 -32.88 -45.71
C ILE A 169 -9.42 -32.98 -47.24
N GLN A 170 -9.77 -34.13 -47.78
CA GLN A 170 -10.06 -34.26 -49.22
C GLN A 170 -11.39 -33.57 -49.46
N MET A 171 -11.39 -32.48 -50.23
CA MET A 171 -12.57 -31.88 -50.81
C MET A 171 -12.97 -32.77 -52.01
N GLU A 172 -14.06 -33.51 -51.86
CA GLU A 172 -14.75 -34.08 -52.99
C GLU A 172 -15.58 -32.95 -53.63
N ASP A 173 -15.31 -32.70 -54.91
CA ASP A 173 -16.12 -31.78 -55.73
C ASP A 173 -17.49 -32.42 -55.94
N PRO A 174 -18.59 -31.63 -55.83
CA PRO A 174 -19.91 -32.14 -56.22
C PRO A 174 -20.01 -32.17 -57.72
N GLU A 175 -20.13 -33.39 -58.28
CA GLU A 175 -20.57 -33.58 -59.66
C GLU A 175 -21.93 -32.94 -59.88
N ILE A 176 -21.98 -32.03 -60.86
CA ILE A 176 -23.21 -31.46 -61.41
C ILE A 176 -23.72 -32.37 -62.42
N GLU A 177 -24.80 -33.12 -62.12
CA GLU A 177 -25.58 -33.82 -63.12
C GLU A 177 -26.55 -32.82 -63.79
N GLU A 178 -26.55 -32.90 -65.17
CA GLU A 178 -27.49 -32.21 -66.06
C GLU A 178 -28.90 -32.81 -66.00
#